data_8eefa7cf3e13cb8b26439e5cde2a41fd
#
_entry.id   8eefa7cf3e13cb8b26439e5cde2a41fd
#
_cell.length_a   1.000
_cell.length_b   1.000
_cell.length_c   1.000
_cell.angle_alpha   90.00
_cell.angle_beta   90.00
_cell.angle_gamma   90.00
#
_symmetry.space_group_name_H-M   'P 1'
#
loop_
_entity.id
_entity.type
_entity.pdbx_description
1 polymer ?
#
loop_
_entity_poly.entity_id
_entity_poly.type
_entity_poly.pdbx_seq_one_letter_code
_entity_poly.pdbx_strand_id
1 'polypeptide(L)'
;MYEYRCKILRVVDGDTVDVDIDLGFGGWMHKERIRLYGIDTPESRTRDLVEKVFGLEAKKMVETWLPPGSTQTLITQKDKSGKFGRILGKFRIFDGKNDRASTINEWMVENHYAVAYTGQSKEAVANEHIRNYQKLVESVSITQSELDVYINSRS
;
A
#
# COMPACT_ATOMS: atom_id res chain seq x y z
N MET A 1 14.93 -7.43 -12.47
CA MET A 1 14.29 -6.25 -11.82
C MET A 1 14.45 -5.06 -12.75
N TYR A 2 13.34 -4.45 -13.13
CA TYR A 2 13.31 -3.35 -14.09
C TYR A 2 12.63 -2.14 -13.49
N GLU A 3 13.09 -0.95 -13.87
CA GLU A 3 12.50 0.32 -13.46
C GLU A 3 11.77 0.95 -14.63
N TYR A 4 10.57 1.45 -14.38
CA TYR A 4 9.74 2.10 -15.37
C TYR A 4 9.18 3.40 -14.80
N ARG A 5 9.01 4.40 -15.67
CA ARG A 5 8.17 5.55 -15.35
C ARG A 5 6.72 5.13 -15.50
N CYS A 6 5.87 5.56 -14.61
CA CYS A 6 4.44 5.26 -14.69
C CYS A 6 3.60 6.44 -14.25
N LYS A 7 2.36 6.44 -14.69
CA LYS A 7 1.35 7.41 -14.25
C LYS A 7 0.37 6.70 -13.34
N ILE A 8 0.16 7.27 -12.17
CA ILE A 8 -0.82 6.72 -11.21
C ILE A 8 -2.22 7.05 -11.71
N LEU A 9 -3.06 6.03 -11.87
CA LEU A 9 -4.46 6.20 -12.25
C LEU A 9 -5.34 6.27 -11.02
N ARG A 10 -5.22 5.28 -10.12
CA ARG A 10 -5.95 5.29 -8.85
C ARG A 10 -5.31 4.32 -7.88
N VAL A 11 -5.48 4.60 -6.60
CA VAL A 11 -5.15 3.68 -5.52
C VAL A 11 -6.40 2.86 -5.23
N VAL A 12 -6.29 1.54 -5.37
CA VAL A 12 -7.43 0.62 -5.17
C VAL A 12 -7.55 0.22 -3.71
N ASP A 13 -6.42 -0.08 -3.07
CA ASP A 13 -6.32 -0.43 -1.67
C ASP A 13 -4.93 -0.06 -1.18
N GLY A 14 -4.64 -0.24 0.09
CA GLY A 14 -3.33 0.08 0.67
C GLY A 14 -2.15 -0.69 0.06
N ASP A 15 -2.43 -1.78 -0.66
CA ASP A 15 -1.41 -2.60 -1.31
C ASP A 15 -1.62 -2.80 -2.81
N THR A 16 -2.54 -2.04 -3.42
CA THR A 16 -2.90 -2.23 -4.83
C THR A 16 -3.13 -0.88 -5.52
N VAL A 17 -2.43 -0.66 -6.64
CA VAL A 17 -2.45 0.61 -7.39
C VAL A 17 -2.61 0.31 -8.88
N ASP A 18 -3.51 1.03 -9.55
CA ASP A 18 -3.67 0.96 -11.00
C ASP A 18 -2.86 2.08 -11.66
N VAL A 19 -2.10 1.73 -12.70
CA VAL A 19 -1.16 2.64 -13.37
C VAL A 19 -1.16 2.44 -14.87
N ASP A 20 -0.65 3.46 -15.59
CA ASP A 20 -0.16 3.32 -16.96
C ASP A 20 1.35 3.27 -16.90
N ILE A 21 1.97 2.31 -17.58
CA ILE A 21 3.43 2.10 -17.57
C ILE A 21 4.02 2.58 -18.90
N ASP A 22 5.00 3.47 -18.81
CA ASP A 22 5.76 3.98 -19.95
C ASP A 22 6.86 2.96 -20.31
N LEU A 23 6.75 2.36 -21.49
CA LEU A 23 7.73 1.40 -21.99
C LEU A 23 8.86 2.06 -22.78
N GLY A 24 8.83 3.39 -22.91
CA GLY A 24 9.75 4.10 -23.79
C GLY A 24 9.32 4.04 -25.24
N PHE A 25 9.97 4.85 -26.09
CA PHE A 25 9.68 4.92 -27.52
C PHE A 25 8.20 5.20 -27.87
N GLY A 26 7.48 5.89 -26.95
CA GLY A 26 6.07 6.19 -27.15
C GLY A 26 5.12 5.03 -26.87
N GLY A 27 5.64 3.89 -26.42
CA GLY A 27 4.82 2.72 -26.08
C GLY A 27 4.36 2.77 -24.61
N TRP A 28 3.11 2.42 -24.37
CA TRP A 28 2.52 2.38 -23.04
C TRP A 28 1.73 1.09 -22.82
N MET A 29 1.81 0.57 -21.57
CA MET A 29 0.85 -0.42 -21.09
C MET A 29 -0.18 0.32 -20.23
N HIS A 30 -1.45 0.24 -20.61
CA HIS A 30 -2.52 0.98 -19.94
C HIS A 30 -3.27 0.12 -18.92
N LYS A 31 -3.68 0.76 -17.83
CA LYS A 31 -4.56 0.17 -16.81
C LYS A 31 -4.00 -1.13 -16.22
N GLU A 32 -2.71 -1.10 -15.89
CA GLU A 32 -2.06 -2.24 -15.26
C GLU A 32 -2.24 -2.17 -13.74
N ARG A 33 -2.56 -3.29 -13.13
CA ARG A 33 -2.73 -3.39 -11.69
C ARG A 33 -1.43 -3.84 -11.03
N ILE A 34 -0.93 -3.03 -10.12
CA ILE A 34 0.30 -3.31 -9.38
C ILE A 34 -0.07 -3.72 -7.96
N ARG A 35 0.39 -4.91 -7.55
CA ARG A 35 0.34 -5.35 -6.16
C ARG A 35 1.67 -4.95 -5.50
N LEU A 36 1.60 -4.23 -4.41
CA LEU A 36 2.81 -3.82 -3.70
C LEU A 36 3.52 -5.05 -3.11
N TYR A 37 4.75 -5.26 -3.55
CA TYR A 37 5.52 -6.45 -3.23
C TYR A 37 6.00 -6.44 -1.78
N GLY A 38 5.92 -7.60 -1.15
CA GLY A 38 6.53 -7.84 0.17
C GLY A 38 5.79 -7.24 1.34
N ILE A 39 4.57 -6.72 1.14
CA ILE A 39 3.76 -6.16 2.23
C ILE A 39 2.34 -6.69 2.18
N ASP A 40 1.68 -6.60 3.34
CA ASP A 40 0.26 -6.85 3.47
C ASP A 40 -0.36 -5.69 4.24
N THR A 41 -1.48 -5.16 3.74
CA THR A 41 -2.21 -4.07 4.40
C THR A 41 -3.57 -4.55 4.86
N PRO A 42 -4.16 -3.89 5.87
CA PRO A 42 -5.55 -4.20 6.24
C PRO A 42 -6.48 -3.93 5.05
N GLU A 43 -7.52 -4.74 4.94
CA GLU A 43 -8.51 -4.59 3.89
C GLU A 43 -9.36 -3.34 4.10
N SER A 44 -9.54 -2.54 3.06
CA SER A 44 -10.43 -1.39 3.11
C SER A 44 -11.88 -1.76 2.80
N ARG A 45 -12.10 -2.91 2.14
CA ARG A 45 -13.41 -3.44 1.78
C ARG A 45 -13.65 -4.72 2.56
N THR A 46 -14.07 -4.59 3.81
CA THR A 46 -14.31 -5.70 4.71
C THR A 46 -15.49 -5.38 5.62
N ARG A 47 -16.12 -6.42 6.17
CA ARG A 47 -17.17 -6.28 7.18
C ARG A 47 -16.61 -6.04 8.57
N ASP A 48 -15.34 -6.33 8.79
CA ASP A 48 -14.66 -6.01 10.03
C ASP A 48 -14.42 -4.51 10.10
N LEU A 49 -15.15 -3.81 10.94
CA LEU A 49 -15.12 -2.35 11.01
C LEU A 49 -13.79 -1.82 11.50
N VAL A 50 -13.11 -2.51 12.40
CA VAL A 50 -11.80 -2.12 12.89
C VAL A 50 -10.78 -2.24 11.77
N GLU A 51 -10.70 -3.39 11.10
CA GLU A 51 -9.81 -3.60 9.96
C GLU A 51 -10.05 -2.56 8.86
N LYS A 52 -11.32 -2.25 8.59
CA LYS A 52 -11.71 -1.29 7.56
C LYS A 52 -11.16 0.10 7.84
N VAL A 53 -11.20 0.57 9.09
CA VAL A 53 -10.63 1.86 9.47
C VAL A 53 -9.14 1.93 9.13
N PHE A 54 -8.38 0.91 9.52
CA PHE A 54 -6.94 0.87 9.27
C PHE A 54 -6.64 0.62 7.80
N GLY A 55 -7.48 -0.14 7.09
CA GLY A 55 -7.38 -0.33 5.65
C GLY A 55 -7.59 0.96 4.88
N LEU A 56 -8.60 1.76 5.25
CA LEU A 56 -8.84 3.07 4.65
C LEU A 56 -7.71 4.05 4.95
N GLU A 57 -7.15 3.99 6.15
CA GLU A 57 -6.00 4.83 6.51
C GLU A 57 -4.76 4.45 5.70
N ALA A 58 -4.48 3.16 5.54
CA ALA A 58 -3.38 2.68 4.69
C ALA A 58 -3.56 3.16 3.25
N LYS A 59 -4.76 3.02 2.71
CA LYS A 59 -5.10 3.51 1.36
C LYS A 59 -4.84 5.01 1.23
N LYS A 60 -5.25 5.79 2.22
CA LYS A 60 -5.05 7.24 2.26
C LYS A 60 -3.55 7.60 2.24
N MET A 61 -2.72 6.86 2.98
CA MET A 61 -1.27 7.09 2.99
C MET A 61 -0.66 6.81 1.62
N VAL A 62 -1.08 5.74 0.95
CA VAL A 62 -0.63 5.46 -0.42
C VAL A 62 -1.06 6.57 -1.38
N GLU A 63 -2.30 7.05 -1.28
CA GLU A 63 -2.77 8.17 -2.10
C GLU A 63 -1.98 9.45 -1.86
N THR A 64 -1.50 9.66 -0.63
CA THR A 64 -0.67 10.82 -0.29
C THR A 64 0.69 10.76 -0.98
N TRP A 65 1.35 9.61 -0.99
CA TRP A 65 2.64 9.40 -1.66
C TRP A 65 2.52 9.25 -3.16
N LEU A 66 1.44 8.64 -3.64
CA LEU A 66 1.19 8.35 -5.04
C LEU A 66 -0.12 9.01 -5.49
N PRO A 67 -0.17 10.35 -5.56
CA PRO A 67 -1.41 11.02 -5.95
C PRO A 67 -1.87 10.60 -7.35
N PRO A 68 -3.16 10.36 -7.56
CA PRO A 68 -3.68 10.09 -8.90
C PRO A 68 -3.27 11.18 -9.90
N GLY A 69 -2.81 10.77 -11.06
CA GLY A 69 -2.28 11.65 -12.10
C GLY A 69 -0.80 11.95 -11.98
N SER A 70 -0.15 11.61 -10.86
CA SER A 70 1.29 11.84 -10.69
C SER A 70 2.13 10.83 -11.46
N THR A 71 3.36 11.24 -11.80
CA THR A 71 4.36 10.37 -12.42
C THR A 71 5.26 9.83 -11.32
N GLN A 72 5.44 8.51 -11.31
CA GLN A 72 6.24 7.82 -10.29
C GLN A 72 7.19 6.82 -10.96
N THR A 73 8.16 6.33 -10.20
CA THR A 73 9.07 5.27 -10.64
C THR A 73 8.62 3.95 -10.06
N LEU A 74 8.27 3.02 -10.95
CA LEU A 74 7.87 1.65 -10.61
C LEU A 74 9.06 0.72 -10.77
N ILE A 75 9.33 -0.08 -9.74
CA ILE A 75 10.33 -1.15 -9.78
C ILE A 75 9.56 -2.46 -9.81
N THR A 76 9.64 -3.19 -10.92
CA THR A 76 8.91 -4.46 -11.03
C THR A 76 9.71 -5.59 -10.40
N GLN A 77 8.99 -6.49 -9.73
CA GLN A 77 9.53 -7.76 -9.25
C GLN A 77 9.01 -8.87 -10.15
N LYS A 78 9.90 -9.83 -10.44
CA LYS A 78 9.51 -10.98 -11.25
C LYS A 78 8.61 -11.90 -10.41
N ASP A 79 7.36 -12.03 -10.81
CA ASP A 79 6.44 -12.99 -10.21
C ASP A 79 6.44 -14.25 -11.05
N LYS A 80 6.88 -15.35 -10.48
CA LYS A 80 6.89 -16.66 -11.14
C LYS A 80 5.49 -17.23 -11.31
N SER A 81 4.53 -16.78 -10.51
CA SER A 81 3.18 -17.33 -10.53
C SER A 81 2.27 -16.68 -11.56
N GLY A 82 2.49 -15.41 -11.89
CA GLY A 82 1.64 -14.66 -12.82
C GLY A 82 0.16 -14.68 -12.45
N LYS A 83 -0.15 -14.95 -11.18
CA LYS A 83 -1.54 -15.13 -10.73
C LYS A 83 -2.30 -13.82 -10.82
N PHE A 84 -3.54 -13.91 -11.30
CA PHE A 84 -4.53 -12.82 -11.31
C PHE A 84 -4.17 -11.63 -12.21
N GLY A 85 -3.21 -11.75 -13.12
CA GLY A 85 -2.85 -10.66 -14.03
C GLY A 85 -2.29 -9.43 -13.34
N ARG A 86 -1.77 -9.59 -12.11
CA ARG A 86 -1.15 -8.49 -11.35
C ARG A 86 0.35 -8.50 -11.52
N ILE A 87 0.91 -7.30 -11.61
CA ILE A 87 2.36 -7.11 -11.61
C ILE A 87 2.77 -6.82 -10.16
N LEU A 88 3.79 -7.51 -9.69
CA LEU A 88 4.37 -7.22 -8.37
C LEU A 88 5.37 -6.07 -8.51
N GLY A 89 5.29 -5.09 -7.63
CA GLY A 89 6.16 -3.94 -7.75
C GLY A 89 6.35 -3.14 -6.48
N LYS A 90 7.31 -2.23 -6.57
CA LYS A 90 7.58 -1.22 -5.55
C LYS A 90 7.60 0.13 -6.23
N PHE A 91 7.19 1.17 -5.52
CA PHE A 91 7.29 2.55 -6.01
C PHE A 91 8.35 3.29 -5.21
N ARG A 92 9.26 3.95 -5.91
CA ARG A 92 10.24 4.82 -5.26
C ARG A 92 9.55 6.05 -4.72
N ILE A 93 9.92 6.44 -3.50
CA ILE A 93 9.52 7.70 -2.90
C ILE A 93 10.75 8.39 -2.32
N PHE A 94 10.64 9.68 -2.11
CA PHE A 94 11.67 10.46 -1.44
C PHE A 94 11.09 10.97 -0.11
N ASP A 95 11.56 10.40 0.99
CA ASP A 95 11.02 10.71 2.32
C ASP A 95 11.72 11.90 3.02
N GLY A 96 12.76 12.45 2.39
CA GLY A 96 13.49 13.59 2.93
C GLY A 96 14.41 13.29 4.10
N LYS A 97 14.44 12.05 4.57
CA LYS A 97 15.23 11.65 5.76
C LYS A 97 16.57 11.02 5.40
N ASN A 98 16.65 10.40 4.25
CA ASN A 98 17.83 9.69 3.76
C ASN A 98 18.22 10.23 2.40
N ASP A 99 19.51 10.23 2.09
CA ASP A 99 20.03 10.54 0.75
C ASP A 99 19.64 9.46 -0.26
N ARG A 100 19.07 8.37 0.20
CA ARG A 100 18.57 7.28 -0.65
C ARG A 100 17.09 7.46 -0.90
N ALA A 101 16.68 7.23 -2.14
CA ALA A 101 15.28 7.04 -2.44
C ALA A 101 14.83 5.73 -1.81
N SER A 102 13.88 5.79 -0.88
CA SER A 102 13.25 4.60 -0.33
C SER A 102 12.05 4.20 -1.19
N THR A 103 11.39 3.11 -0.84
CA THR A 103 10.15 2.70 -1.50
C THR A 103 8.96 2.95 -0.58
N ILE A 104 7.78 3.14 -1.16
CA ILE A 104 6.55 3.24 -0.38
C ILE A 104 6.30 1.94 0.39
N ASN A 105 6.71 0.81 -0.18
CA ASN A 105 6.58 -0.50 0.45
C ASN A 105 7.26 -0.51 1.83
N GLU A 106 8.51 -0.05 1.89
CA GLU A 106 9.26 0.05 3.15
C GLU A 106 8.66 1.10 4.09
N TRP A 107 8.28 2.27 3.53
CA TRP A 107 7.69 3.34 4.32
C TRP A 107 6.41 2.90 5.03
N MET A 108 5.55 2.14 4.33
CA MET A 108 4.31 1.65 4.90
C MET A 108 4.55 0.71 6.09
N VAL A 109 5.55 -0.17 5.98
CA VAL A 109 5.93 -1.08 7.08
C VAL A 109 6.54 -0.30 8.25
N GLU A 110 7.47 0.60 7.99
CA GLU A 110 8.14 1.40 9.01
C GLU A 110 7.17 2.27 9.82
N ASN A 111 6.10 2.74 9.18
CA ASN A 111 5.11 3.61 9.80
C ASN A 111 3.84 2.88 10.27
N HIS A 112 3.89 1.54 10.31
CA HIS A 112 2.85 0.68 10.89
C HIS A 112 1.53 0.62 10.10
N TYR A 113 1.55 1.01 8.83
CA TYR A 113 0.38 0.89 7.95
C TYR A 113 0.33 -0.45 7.21
N ALA A 114 1.42 -1.18 7.21
CA ALA A 114 1.52 -2.48 6.55
C ALA A 114 2.37 -3.45 7.40
N VAL A 115 2.18 -4.73 7.14
CA VAL A 115 2.99 -5.81 7.70
C VAL A 115 3.95 -6.30 6.62
N ALA A 116 5.22 -6.50 6.95
CA ALA A 116 6.16 -7.15 6.03
C ALA A 116 5.71 -8.59 5.80
N TYR A 117 5.47 -8.94 4.54
CA TYR A 117 4.98 -10.25 4.16
C TYR A 117 6.13 -11.12 3.64
N THR A 118 6.44 -12.19 4.36
CA THR A 118 7.54 -13.11 4.05
C THR A 118 7.05 -14.55 3.89
N GLY A 119 5.74 -14.74 3.67
CA GLY A 119 5.14 -16.07 3.57
C GLY A 119 4.70 -16.66 4.91
N GLN A 120 4.68 -15.87 5.98
CA GLN A 120 4.21 -16.31 7.28
C GLN A 120 2.71 -16.65 7.26
N SER A 121 2.23 -17.35 8.30
CA SER A 121 0.84 -17.78 8.39
C SER A 121 -0.12 -16.59 8.44
N LYS A 122 -1.38 -16.80 8.07
CA LYS A 122 -2.44 -15.80 8.17
C LYS A 122 -2.63 -15.33 9.62
N GLU A 123 -2.49 -16.22 10.58
CA GLU A 123 -2.59 -15.90 12.00
C GLU A 123 -1.46 -14.96 12.43
N ALA A 124 -0.23 -15.24 12.01
CA ALA A 124 0.93 -14.38 12.31
C ALA A 124 0.74 -12.98 11.70
N VAL A 125 0.27 -12.89 10.46
CA VAL A 125 -0.02 -11.61 9.80
C VAL A 125 -1.10 -10.84 10.55
N ALA A 126 -2.19 -11.52 10.94
CA ALA A 126 -3.29 -10.89 11.68
C ALA A 126 -2.80 -10.32 13.02
N ASN A 127 -1.95 -11.06 13.75
CA ASN A 127 -1.40 -10.60 15.03
C ASN A 127 -0.47 -9.39 14.85
N GLU A 128 0.30 -9.36 13.77
CA GLU A 128 1.16 -8.22 13.46
C GLU A 128 0.33 -6.98 13.10
N HIS A 129 -0.79 -7.15 12.39
CA HIS A 129 -1.71 -6.04 12.12
C HIS A 129 -2.29 -5.46 13.41
N ILE A 130 -2.69 -6.31 14.35
CA ILE A 130 -3.23 -5.86 15.64
C ILE A 130 -2.19 -5.03 16.39
N ARG A 131 -0.94 -5.46 16.40
CA ARG A 131 0.16 -4.68 17.01
C ARG A 131 0.34 -3.33 16.33
N ASN A 132 0.23 -3.29 15.00
CA ASN A 132 0.29 -2.04 14.24
C ASN A 132 -0.86 -1.10 14.60
N TYR A 133 -2.08 -1.63 14.75
CA TYR A 133 -3.25 -0.82 15.14
C TYR A 133 -3.00 -0.12 16.48
N GLN A 134 -2.46 -0.84 17.45
CA GLN A 134 -2.13 -0.28 18.76
C GLN A 134 -1.10 0.86 18.63
N LYS A 135 -0.06 0.68 17.82
CA LYS A 135 0.96 1.70 17.59
C LYS A 135 0.39 2.94 16.90
N LEU A 136 -0.51 2.78 15.95
CA LEU A 136 -1.15 3.91 15.26
C LEU A 136 -2.06 4.71 16.18
N VAL A 137 -2.77 4.05 17.08
CA VAL A 137 -3.60 4.71 18.10
C VAL A 137 -2.71 5.45 19.12
N GLU A 138 -1.64 4.82 19.60
CA GLU A 138 -0.70 5.42 20.55
C GLU A 138 0.01 6.64 19.97
N SER A 139 0.34 6.63 18.67
CA SER A 139 0.98 7.76 17.98
C SER A 139 0.00 8.86 17.59
N VAL A 140 -1.28 8.71 17.93
CA VAL A 140 -2.35 9.65 17.60
C VAL A 140 -2.60 9.80 16.08
N SER A 141 -2.05 8.89 15.27
CA SER A 141 -2.34 8.84 13.83
C SER A 141 -3.83 8.51 13.59
N ILE A 142 -4.38 7.63 14.45
CA ILE A 142 -5.81 7.33 14.51
C ILE A 142 -6.17 7.37 16.00
N THR A 143 -7.02 8.31 16.41
CA THR A 143 -7.42 8.39 17.80
C THR A 143 -8.46 7.33 18.15
N GLN A 144 -8.49 6.90 19.40
CA GLN A 144 -9.50 5.95 19.87
C GLN A 144 -10.92 6.52 19.67
N SER A 145 -11.10 7.82 19.89
CA SER A 145 -12.40 8.45 19.70
C SER A 145 -12.84 8.49 18.23
N GLU A 146 -11.91 8.72 17.31
CA GLU A 146 -12.20 8.63 15.87
C GLU A 146 -12.61 7.22 15.47
N LEU A 147 -11.91 6.22 15.99
CA LEU A 147 -12.22 4.82 15.75
C LEU A 147 -13.60 4.47 16.30
N ASP A 148 -13.92 4.89 17.53
CA ASP A 148 -15.22 4.64 18.16
C ASP A 148 -16.36 5.31 17.39
N VAL A 149 -16.17 6.55 16.97
CA VAL A 149 -17.17 7.28 16.17
C VAL A 149 -17.41 6.55 14.85
N TYR A 150 -16.37 6.11 14.17
CA TYR A 150 -16.51 5.39 12.91
C TYR A 150 -17.28 4.08 13.11
N ILE A 151 -16.91 3.28 14.10
CA ILE A 151 -17.57 2.01 14.41
C ILE A 151 -19.05 2.24 14.74
N ASN A 152 -19.35 3.22 15.58
CA ASN A 152 -20.72 3.53 15.99
C ASN A 152 -21.58 4.03 14.82
N SER A 153 -21.00 4.79 13.89
CA SER A 153 -21.72 5.28 12.72
C SER A 153 -22.10 4.19 11.73
N ARG A 154 -21.48 3.01 11.83
CA ARG A 154 -21.69 1.87 10.92
C ARG A 154 -22.51 0.75 11.55
N SER A 155 -22.73 0.80 12.85
CA SER A 155 -23.48 -0.25 13.57
C SER A 155 -24.99 -0.06 13.47
#